data_7f4e20075c303e94e321b59174f644c8
#
_entry.id   7f4e20075c303e94e321b59174f644c8
#
_cell.length_a   1.000
_cell.length_b   1.000
_cell.length_c   1.000
_cell.angle_alpha   90.00
_cell.angle_beta   90.00
_cell.angle_gamma   90.00
#
_symmetry.space_group_name_H-M   'P 1'
#
loop_
_entity.id
_entity.type
_entity.pdbx_description
1 polymer ?
#
loop_
_entity_poly.entity_id
_entity_poly.type
_entity_poly.pdbx_seq_one_letter_code
_entity_poly.pdbx_strand_id
1 'polypeptide(L)'
;MNKKFTGEAWDDYQYWIKNDKKQLKRINLLIRDIDRNPYEGIGKPEPLKANLQGYWSRRIDNEHRIVYAEETEQIVYISLRFHYEK
;
A
#
# COMPACT_ATOMS: atom_id res chain seq x y z
N MET A 1 -14.46 -4.39 1.94
CA MET A 1 -14.23 -2.95 1.75
C MET A 1 -13.81 -2.71 0.30
N ASN A 2 -14.30 -1.64 -0.29
CA ASN A 2 -13.94 -1.31 -1.66
C ASN A 2 -12.50 -0.84 -1.75
N LYS A 3 -11.89 -1.01 -2.93
CA LYS A 3 -10.51 -0.62 -3.18
C LYS A 3 -10.46 0.34 -4.35
N LYS A 4 -9.68 1.38 -4.20
CA LYS A 4 -9.47 2.35 -5.25
C LYS A 4 -7.97 2.52 -5.44
N PHE A 5 -7.50 2.47 -6.68
CA PHE A 5 -6.09 2.65 -7.00
C PHE A 5 -5.94 3.95 -7.75
N THR A 6 -5.00 4.79 -7.31
CA THR A 6 -4.61 5.92 -8.14
C THR A 6 -3.92 5.40 -9.40
N GLY A 7 -3.72 6.28 -10.38
CA GLY A 7 -2.99 5.89 -11.58
C GLY A 7 -1.61 5.37 -11.25
N GLU A 8 -0.91 6.03 -10.32
CA GLU A 8 0.41 5.58 -9.91
C GLU A 8 0.36 4.20 -9.27
N ALA A 9 -0.58 3.99 -8.36
CA ALA A 9 -0.70 2.70 -7.70
C ALA A 9 -1.02 1.59 -8.69
N TRP A 10 -1.87 1.89 -9.66
CA TRP A 10 -2.22 0.91 -10.69
C TRP A 10 -0.99 0.54 -11.51
N ASP A 11 -0.21 1.54 -11.91
CA ASP A 11 1.01 1.30 -12.69
C ASP A 11 2.00 0.48 -11.88
N ASP A 12 2.12 0.77 -10.59
CA ASP A 12 3.01 0.01 -9.71
C ASP A 12 2.56 -1.45 -9.63
N TYR A 13 1.26 -1.68 -9.50
CA TYR A 13 0.74 -3.03 -9.42
C TYR A 13 1.04 -3.80 -10.71
N GLN A 14 0.87 -3.14 -11.86
CA GLN A 14 1.19 -3.75 -13.15
C GLN A 14 2.68 -4.08 -13.25
N TYR A 15 3.53 -3.20 -12.70
CA TYR A 15 4.96 -3.46 -12.67
C TYR A 15 5.27 -4.77 -11.94
N TRP A 16 4.67 -4.97 -10.79
CA TRP A 16 4.93 -6.18 -9.99
C TRP A 16 4.41 -7.44 -10.69
N ILE A 17 3.25 -7.35 -11.31
CA ILE A 17 2.71 -8.47 -12.09
C ILE A 17 3.72 -8.91 -13.15
N LYS A 18 4.32 -7.94 -13.82
CA LYS A 18 5.21 -8.21 -14.93
C LYS A 18 6.61 -8.64 -14.48
N ASN A 19 7.11 -8.09 -13.39
CA ASN A 19 8.52 -8.19 -13.07
C ASN A 19 8.86 -9.05 -11.85
N ASP A 20 7.94 -9.27 -10.92
CA ASP A 20 8.31 -9.96 -9.68
C ASP A 20 7.10 -10.59 -9.02
N LYS A 21 6.86 -11.84 -9.34
CA LYS A 21 5.69 -12.55 -8.82
C LYS A 21 5.74 -12.78 -7.32
N LYS A 22 6.93 -12.85 -6.78
CA LYS A 22 7.10 -13.05 -5.34
C LYS A 22 6.64 -11.81 -4.59
N GLN A 23 7.03 -10.64 -5.08
CA GLN A 23 6.58 -9.39 -4.48
C GLN A 23 5.09 -9.18 -4.70
N LEU A 24 4.58 -9.57 -5.85
CA LEU A 24 3.15 -9.48 -6.10
C LEU A 24 2.37 -10.27 -5.06
N LYS A 25 2.84 -11.46 -4.74
CA LYS A 25 2.18 -12.30 -3.75
C LYS A 25 2.18 -11.61 -2.38
N ARG A 26 3.30 -11.02 -2.02
CA ARG A 26 3.41 -10.26 -0.77
C ARG A 26 2.45 -9.08 -0.76
N ILE A 27 2.38 -8.35 -1.86
CA ILE A 27 1.52 -7.18 -1.99
C ILE A 27 0.05 -7.58 -1.86
N ASN A 28 -0.34 -8.67 -2.52
CA ASN A 28 -1.72 -9.14 -2.42
C ASN A 28 -2.07 -9.53 -0.99
N LEU A 29 -1.13 -10.12 -0.28
CA LEU A 29 -1.32 -10.47 1.11
C LEU A 29 -1.51 -9.22 1.98
N LEU A 30 -0.70 -8.19 1.73
CA LEU A 30 -0.80 -6.93 2.46
C LEU A 30 -2.13 -6.24 2.18
N ILE A 31 -2.56 -6.23 0.93
CA ILE A 31 -3.84 -5.60 0.57
C ILE A 31 -4.98 -6.29 1.30
N ARG A 32 -4.95 -7.62 1.36
CA ARG A 32 -5.97 -8.36 2.08
C ARG A 32 -5.96 -8.04 3.57
N ASP A 33 -4.77 -7.90 4.13
CA ASP A 33 -4.64 -7.60 5.55
C ASP A 33 -5.11 -6.18 5.86
N ILE A 34 -4.82 -5.23 4.97
CA ILE A 34 -5.28 -3.85 5.10
C ILE A 34 -6.82 -3.79 5.08
N ASP A 35 -7.45 -4.58 4.21
CA ASP A 35 -8.90 -4.66 4.17
C ASP A 35 -9.48 -5.09 5.52
N ARG A 36 -8.80 -6.01 6.18
CA ARG A 36 -9.26 -6.53 7.45
C ARG A 36 -9.08 -5.49 8.55
N ASN A 37 -7.96 -4.82 8.57
CA ASN A 37 -7.69 -3.77 9.56
C ASN A 37 -6.63 -2.82 9.00
N PRO A 38 -7.02 -1.59 8.63
CA PRO A 38 -6.07 -0.65 8.03
C PRO A 38 -4.93 -0.20 8.94
N TYR A 39 -5.08 -0.39 10.25
CA TYR A 39 -4.16 0.21 11.21
C TYR A 39 -3.30 -0.79 11.97
N GLU A 40 -3.59 -2.07 11.84
CA GLU A 40 -2.85 -3.11 12.55
C GLU A 40 -2.67 -4.32 11.64
N GLY A 41 -1.54 -4.98 11.77
CA GLY A 41 -1.31 -6.21 11.03
C GLY A 41 0.10 -6.32 10.53
N ILE A 42 0.28 -7.07 9.44
CA ILE A 42 1.60 -7.37 8.90
C ILE A 42 2.18 -6.17 8.17
N GLY A 43 3.49 -6.16 8.00
CA GLY A 43 4.15 -5.11 7.23
C GLY A 43 4.39 -3.83 8.00
N LYS A 44 4.29 -3.86 9.32
CA LYS A 44 4.57 -2.71 10.18
C LYS A 44 3.77 -1.48 9.78
N PRO A 45 2.44 -1.51 9.96
CA PRO A 45 1.61 -0.34 9.63
C PRO A 45 2.12 0.89 10.37
N GLU A 46 2.21 1.99 9.66
CA GLU A 46 2.78 3.21 10.20
C GLU A 46 2.06 4.43 9.63
N PRO A 47 1.59 5.35 10.51
CA PRO A 47 1.02 6.60 10.01
C PRO A 47 2.12 7.51 9.49
N LEU A 48 1.86 8.20 8.40
CA LEU A 48 2.81 9.12 7.81
C LEU A 48 2.59 10.52 8.36
N LYS A 49 3.59 11.38 8.16
CA LYS A 49 3.61 12.70 8.78
C LYS A 49 3.74 13.80 7.75
N ALA A 50 3.73 15.04 8.22
CA ALA A 50 3.93 16.24 7.41
C ALA A 50 2.88 16.28 6.30
N ASN A 51 3.30 16.51 5.07
CA ASN A 51 2.35 16.64 3.97
C ASN A 51 1.68 15.32 3.58
N LEU A 52 2.10 14.22 4.21
CA LEU A 52 1.46 12.92 4.01
C LEU A 52 0.61 12.51 5.19
N GLN A 53 0.29 13.44 6.07
CA GLN A 53 -0.55 13.18 7.22
C GLN A 53 -1.92 12.67 6.76
N GLY A 54 -2.41 11.63 7.42
CA GLY A 54 -3.65 10.98 7.03
C GLY A 54 -3.44 9.72 6.21
N TYR A 55 -2.26 9.54 5.67
CA TYR A 55 -1.90 8.32 4.96
C TYR A 55 -1.15 7.38 5.87
N TRP A 56 -1.13 6.11 5.47
CA TRP A 56 -0.44 5.04 6.19
C TRP A 56 0.43 4.27 5.22
N SER A 57 1.42 3.56 5.74
CA SER A 57 2.24 2.70 4.90
C SER A 57 2.38 1.33 5.52
N ARG A 58 2.62 0.35 4.66
CA ARG A 58 3.02 -1.00 5.05
C ARG A 58 4.24 -1.40 4.24
N ARG A 59 5.15 -2.12 4.84
CA ARG A 59 6.38 -2.55 4.16
C ARG A 59 6.11 -3.75 3.27
N ILE A 60 6.49 -3.61 2.01
CA ILE A 60 6.56 -4.75 1.10
C ILE A 60 7.87 -5.49 1.36
N ASP A 61 8.96 -4.74 1.38
CA ASP A 61 10.29 -5.23 1.75
C ASP A 61 11.09 -4.06 2.34
N ASN A 62 12.41 -4.17 2.39
CA ASN A 62 13.22 -3.11 2.98
C ASN A 62 13.20 -1.82 2.19
N GLU A 63 12.89 -1.90 0.90
CA GLU A 63 12.93 -0.75 0.00
C GLU A 63 11.55 -0.22 -0.33
N HIS A 64 10.57 -1.10 -0.49
CA HIS A 64 9.28 -0.73 -1.07
C HIS A 64 8.17 -0.71 -0.04
N ARG A 65 7.22 0.21 -0.24
CA ARG A 65 6.09 0.41 0.67
C ARG A 65 4.80 0.47 -0.12
N ILE A 66 3.72 0.05 0.53
CA ILE A 66 2.36 0.39 0.09
C ILE A 66 1.96 1.63 0.87
N VAL A 67 1.53 2.67 0.18
CA VAL A 67 0.99 3.87 0.80
C VAL A 67 -0.50 3.91 0.51
N TYR A 68 -1.30 4.12 1.54
CA TYR A 68 -2.74 4.05 1.40
C TYR A 68 -3.43 4.94 2.40
N ALA A 69 -4.72 5.16 2.21
CA ALA A 69 -5.56 5.89 3.15
C ALA A 69 -6.92 5.23 3.22
N GLU A 70 -7.49 5.22 4.41
CA GLU A 70 -8.87 4.77 4.56
C GLU A 70 -9.80 5.94 4.34
N GLU A 71 -10.79 5.75 3.47
CA GLU A 71 -11.88 6.68 3.28
C GLU A 71 -13.17 5.96 3.60
N THR A 72 -14.29 6.67 3.53
CA THR A 72 -15.57 6.06 3.86
C THR A 72 -15.79 4.81 3.02
N GLU A 73 -15.78 3.66 3.69
CA GLU A 73 -16.08 2.36 3.10
C GLU A 73 -15.14 1.96 1.95
N GLN A 74 -13.93 2.54 1.90
CA GLN A 74 -12.96 2.12 0.89
C GLN A 74 -11.56 2.42 1.34
N ILE A 75 -10.61 1.70 0.74
CA ILE A 75 -9.19 1.99 0.90
C ILE A 75 -8.69 2.54 -0.42
N VAL A 76 -7.99 3.66 -0.37
CA VAL A 76 -7.38 4.25 -1.55
C VAL A 76 -5.89 3.93 -1.51
N TYR A 77 -5.40 3.26 -2.53
CA TYR A 77 -3.98 2.93 -2.66
C TYR A 77 -3.30 4.01 -3.48
N ILE A 78 -2.28 4.62 -2.91
CA ILE A 78 -1.59 5.78 -3.49
C ILE A 78 -0.38 5.32 -4.29
N SER A 79 0.40 4.39 -3.75
CA SER A 79 1.57 3.85 -4.42
C SER A 79 1.88 2.48 -3.83
N LEU A 80 2.55 1.64 -4.61
CA LEU A 80 2.93 0.28 -4.19
C LEU A 80 4.40 0.02 -4.47
N ARG A 81 5.20 1.07 -4.58
CA ARG A 81 6.58 0.91 -4.98
C ARG A 81 7.40 2.04 -4.40
N PHE A 82 8.67 1.76 -4.14
CA PHE A 82 9.60 2.73 -3.58
C PHE A 82 9.23 3.18 -2.16
N HIS A 83 10.13 3.90 -1.56
CA HIS A 83 9.89 4.61 -0.32
C HIS A 83 9.12 5.87 -0.63
N TYR A 84 8.22 6.26 0.26
CA TYR A 84 7.65 7.58 0.14
C TYR A 84 8.72 8.61 0.53
N GLU A 85 8.58 9.82 -0.01
CA GLU A 85 9.51 10.90 0.30
C GLU A 85 8.89 11.85 1.30
N LYS A 86 9.73 12.36 2.16
CA LYS A 86 9.29 13.30 3.17
C LYS A 86 9.49 14.74 2.73
#